data_16372a94f13da9aa43538c9130acc810
#
_entry.id   16372a94f13da9aa43538c9130acc810
#
_cell.length_a   1.000
_cell.length_b   1.000
_cell.length_c   1.000
_cell.angle_alpha   90.00
_cell.angle_beta   90.00
_cell.angle_gamma   90.00
#
_symmetry.space_group_name_H-M   'P 1'
#
loop_
_entity.id
_entity.type
_entity.pdbx_description
1 polymer ?
#
loop_
_entity_poly.entity_id
_entity_poly.type
_entity_poly.pdbx_seq_one_letter_code
_entity_poly.pdbx_strand_id
1 'polypeptide(L)'
;MLQGVGSKVFRYESANEENIQAFADDRLYFAAPDVFNGPFEKSMYVDFSRAWELVSYELEHYERDYLGGKNKDSFRIITPFNREFFTKTSETPESRKGFENRICLAIGDITGKLGANGRMADFYEDYLSDNVWMEHGDHYRGFALMYDKAKLEKGALYDPEDRELLKKASFGKVNYREARHDLGAELFKLLSQKSHNDIKNGLKPVLLQMLTTRNKSRASEKEWRLCSFPEDINTPDEAAYMSVKPEAVFVGEDIDHDVKLELCRIAKKKKLHVYEVYVDLATPFYRLDFRKIDNKGR
;
A
#
# COMPACT_ATOMS: atom_id res chain seq x y z
N MET A 1 -25.78 -8.07 -10.51
CA MET A 1 -24.42 -8.17 -9.93
C MET A 1 -23.47 -8.73 -10.97
N LEU A 2 -22.29 -8.11 -11.12
CA LEU A 2 -21.24 -8.67 -11.97
C LEU A 2 -20.75 -9.98 -11.36
N GLN A 3 -20.63 -11.05 -12.13
CA GLN A 3 -20.11 -12.34 -11.65
C GLN A 3 -18.62 -12.19 -11.31
N GLY A 4 -18.19 -12.74 -10.18
CA GLY A 4 -16.77 -12.78 -9.78
C GLY A 4 -16.19 -11.49 -9.20
N VAL A 5 -17.01 -10.54 -8.74
CA VAL A 5 -16.56 -9.25 -8.16
C VAL A 5 -15.62 -9.44 -6.98
N GLY A 6 -15.74 -10.50 -6.18
CA GLY A 6 -14.85 -10.76 -5.04
C GLY A 6 -13.37 -10.94 -5.40
N SER A 7 -13.06 -11.27 -6.67
CA SER A 7 -11.68 -11.35 -7.19
C SER A 7 -11.19 -10.06 -7.85
N LYS A 8 -11.99 -9.01 -7.86
CA LYS A 8 -11.69 -7.75 -8.54
C LYS A 8 -11.39 -6.63 -7.57
N VAL A 9 -10.64 -5.65 -8.06
CA VAL A 9 -10.41 -4.36 -7.43
C VAL A 9 -10.54 -3.25 -8.46
N PHE A 10 -10.83 -2.05 -7.98
CA PHE A 10 -11.13 -0.90 -8.80
C PHE A 10 -10.16 0.22 -8.46
N ARG A 11 -9.55 0.80 -9.49
CA ARG A 11 -8.76 1.99 -9.38
C ARG A 11 -9.54 3.18 -9.89
N TYR A 12 -9.67 4.19 -9.07
CA TYR A 12 -10.38 5.42 -9.39
C TYR A 12 -9.41 6.47 -9.89
N GLU A 13 -9.83 7.22 -10.90
CA GLU A 13 -9.03 8.24 -11.56
C GLU A 13 -9.87 9.48 -11.87
N SER A 14 -9.27 10.65 -11.74
CA SER A 14 -9.86 11.88 -12.28
C SER A 14 -9.88 11.83 -13.81
N ALA A 15 -10.87 12.44 -14.42
CA ALA A 15 -11.07 12.46 -15.88
C ALA A 15 -10.21 13.53 -16.58
N ASN A 16 -8.89 13.53 -16.32
CA ASN A 16 -7.92 14.41 -16.99
C ASN A 16 -7.22 13.70 -18.16
N GLU A 17 -6.55 14.47 -19.01
CA GLU A 17 -5.89 13.97 -20.22
C GLU A 17 -4.83 12.89 -19.89
N GLU A 18 -4.06 13.07 -18.82
CA GLU A 18 -2.99 12.17 -18.41
C GLU A 18 -3.55 10.78 -18.05
N ASN A 19 -4.61 10.73 -17.22
CA ASN A 19 -5.25 9.49 -16.80
C ASN A 19 -5.98 8.79 -17.95
N ILE A 20 -6.60 9.56 -18.86
CA ILE A 20 -7.24 9.03 -20.07
C ILE A 20 -6.19 8.42 -21.00
N GLN A 21 -5.05 9.08 -21.17
CA GLN A 21 -3.94 8.57 -21.99
C GLN A 21 -3.30 7.34 -21.35
N ALA A 22 -3.11 7.34 -20.02
CA ALA A 22 -2.63 6.17 -19.28
C ALA A 22 -3.55 4.95 -19.48
N PHE A 23 -4.87 5.15 -19.41
CA PHE A 23 -5.85 4.10 -19.76
C PHE A 23 -5.73 3.66 -21.22
N ALA A 24 -5.55 4.59 -22.16
CA ALA A 24 -5.39 4.26 -23.58
C ALA A 24 -4.16 3.38 -23.83
N ASP A 25 -3.08 3.59 -23.10
CA ASP A 25 -1.79 2.90 -23.23
C ASP A 25 -1.67 1.65 -22.34
N ASP A 26 -2.73 1.25 -21.60
CA ASP A 26 -2.70 0.19 -20.59
C ASP A 26 -1.65 0.42 -19.48
N ARG A 27 -1.44 1.69 -19.11
CA ARG A 27 -0.50 2.10 -18.08
C ARG A 27 -1.21 2.36 -16.76
N LEU A 28 -0.64 1.85 -15.68
CA LEU A 28 -1.02 2.14 -14.30
C LEU A 28 0.03 3.05 -13.69
N TYR A 29 -0.39 4.22 -13.20
CA TYR A 29 0.49 5.15 -12.52
C TYR A 29 0.76 4.76 -11.07
N PHE A 30 2.03 4.82 -10.66
CA PHE A 30 2.48 4.67 -9.29
C PHE A 30 2.90 6.02 -8.74
N ALA A 31 2.18 6.51 -7.75
CA ALA A 31 2.53 7.73 -7.06
C ALA A 31 3.58 7.50 -5.98
N ALA A 32 4.41 8.50 -5.73
CA ALA A 32 5.23 8.52 -4.51
C ALA A 32 4.32 8.62 -3.28
N PRO A 33 4.64 7.95 -2.14
CA PRO A 33 3.84 8.04 -0.92
C PRO A 33 3.59 9.46 -0.42
N ASP A 34 4.44 10.42 -0.79
CA ASP A 34 4.27 11.83 -0.47
C ASP A 34 3.03 12.49 -1.08
N VAL A 35 2.51 11.93 -2.17
CA VAL A 35 1.28 12.40 -2.82
C VAL A 35 0.03 11.98 -2.04
N PHE A 36 0.12 10.94 -1.24
CA PHE A 36 -0.97 10.48 -0.39
C PHE A 36 -1.11 11.38 0.84
N ASN A 37 -2.15 12.17 0.90
CA ASN A 37 -2.34 13.32 1.79
C ASN A 37 -2.65 13.01 3.27
N GLY A 38 -2.43 11.81 3.74
CA GLY A 38 -2.68 11.45 5.14
C GLY A 38 -1.48 11.76 6.05
N PRO A 39 -1.63 12.52 7.15
CA PRO A 39 -0.52 12.79 8.08
C PRO A 39 0.05 11.52 8.72
N PHE A 40 -0.72 10.43 8.69
CA PHE A 40 -0.34 9.14 9.26
C PHE A 40 0.15 8.12 8.23
N GLU A 41 0.03 8.40 6.94
CA GLU A 41 0.39 7.46 5.85
C GLU A 41 1.88 7.10 5.83
N LYS A 42 2.73 8.02 6.31
CA LYS A 42 4.19 7.87 6.34
C LYS A 42 4.77 7.83 7.76
N SER A 43 3.92 7.82 8.79
CA SER A 43 4.41 7.96 10.14
C SER A 43 4.55 6.60 10.83
N MET A 44 5.77 6.27 11.24
CA MET A 44 6.03 5.14 12.12
C MET A 44 5.67 5.50 13.56
N TYR A 45 5.21 4.51 14.32
CA TYR A 45 5.03 4.60 15.75
C TYR A 45 5.96 3.61 16.46
N VAL A 46 6.61 4.05 17.51
CA VAL A 46 7.51 3.23 18.34
C VAL A 46 7.18 3.46 19.80
N ASP A 47 6.77 2.41 20.49
CA ASP A 47 6.69 2.39 21.94
C ASP A 47 8.04 1.90 22.50
N PHE A 48 8.90 2.85 22.87
CA PHE A 48 10.21 2.53 23.41
C PHE A 48 10.12 1.80 24.75
N SER A 49 9.16 2.11 25.61
CA SER A 49 8.98 1.46 26.90
C SER A 49 8.70 -0.02 26.70
N ARG A 50 7.74 -0.33 25.87
CA ARG A 50 7.37 -1.71 25.50
C ARG A 50 8.52 -2.45 24.83
N ALA A 51 9.26 -1.80 23.93
CA ALA A 51 10.40 -2.42 23.28
C ALA A 51 11.49 -2.79 24.27
N TRP A 52 11.79 -1.92 25.25
CA TRP A 52 12.74 -2.22 26.32
C TRP A 52 12.26 -3.29 27.31
N GLU A 53 10.98 -3.34 27.61
CA GLU A 53 10.36 -4.43 28.41
C GLU A 53 10.59 -5.79 27.72
N LEU A 54 10.35 -5.86 26.41
CA LEU A 54 10.61 -7.08 25.63
C LEU A 54 12.09 -7.45 25.61
N VAL A 55 12.99 -6.49 25.42
CA VAL A 55 14.44 -6.73 25.49
C VAL A 55 14.84 -7.29 26.85
N SER A 56 14.37 -6.68 27.94
CA SER A 56 14.69 -7.11 29.30
C SER A 56 14.20 -8.53 29.55
N TYR A 57 12.94 -8.81 29.18
CA TYR A 57 12.36 -10.14 29.29
C TYR A 57 13.14 -11.20 28.49
N GLU A 58 13.49 -10.89 27.22
CA GLU A 58 14.21 -11.83 26.37
C GLU A 58 15.67 -12.04 26.81
N LEU A 59 16.34 -11.04 27.40
CA LEU A 59 17.69 -11.20 27.98
C LEU A 59 17.66 -12.11 29.21
N GLU A 60 16.69 -11.89 30.12
CA GLU A 60 16.52 -12.67 31.35
C GLU A 60 16.22 -14.14 31.06
N HIS A 61 15.41 -14.41 30.03
CA HIS A 61 14.97 -15.75 29.68
C HIS A 61 15.72 -16.38 28.50
N TYR A 62 16.82 -15.76 28.06
CA TYR A 62 17.54 -16.16 26.84
C TYR A 62 17.95 -17.63 26.82
N GLU A 63 18.54 -18.12 27.89
CA GLU A 63 19.04 -19.51 27.96
C GLU A 63 17.89 -20.53 27.94
N ARG A 64 16.82 -20.25 28.70
CA ARG A 64 15.65 -21.12 28.73
C ARG A 64 14.94 -21.20 27.39
N ASP A 65 14.72 -20.07 26.76
CA ASP A 65 13.82 -19.94 25.61
C ASP A 65 14.55 -20.10 24.27
N TYR A 66 15.83 -19.70 24.20
CA TYR A 66 16.61 -19.79 22.98
C TYR A 66 17.40 -21.09 22.90
N LEU A 67 18.13 -21.45 23.95
CA LEU A 67 18.95 -22.67 23.99
C LEU A 67 18.11 -23.91 24.25
N GLY A 68 17.00 -23.78 24.98
CA GLY A 68 16.06 -24.88 25.26
C GLY A 68 15.19 -25.32 24.09
N GLY A 69 15.32 -24.67 22.92
CA GLY A 69 14.63 -25.07 21.68
C GLY A 69 13.12 -24.84 21.65
N LYS A 70 12.55 -24.23 22.67
CA LYS A 70 11.15 -23.86 22.72
C LYS A 70 10.90 -22.59 21.88
N ASN A 71 9.95 -22.64 20.95
CA ASN A 71 9.53 -21.51 20.10
C ASN A 71 10.57 -20.99 19.07
N LYS A 72 11.15 -21.87 18.27
CA LYS A 72 12.05 -21.48 17.16
C LYS A 72 11.40 -20.53 16.13
N ASP A 73 10.09 -20.56 16.01
CA ASP A 73 9.33 -19.78 15.01
C ASP A 73 8.75 -18.46 15.55
N SER A 74 8.97 -18.11 16.83
CA SER A 74 8.49 -16.85 17.39
C SER A 74 9.42 -15.70 17.04
N PHE A 75 8.84 -14.55 16.69
CA PHE A 75 9.59 -13.30 16.52
C PHE A 75 10.31 -12.96 17.82
N ARG A 76 11.60 -12.61 17.71
CA ARG A 76 12.42 -12.19 18.86
C ARG A 76 13.31 -11.02 18.47
N ILE A 77 13.50 -10.10 19.41
CA ILE A 77 14.47 -9.01 19.30
C ILE A 77 15.88 -9.55 19.52
N ILE A 78 16.07 -10.33 20.59
CA ILE A 78 17.39 -10.84 20.99
C ILE A 78 17.76 -12.09 20.20
N THR A 79 18.94 -12.04 19.61
CA THR A 79 19.58 -13.13 18.85
C THR A 79 20.99 -13.36 19.41
N PRO A 80 21.68 -14.48 19.07
CA PRO A 80 23.06 -14.68 19.45
C PRO A 80 23.99 -13.55 19.00
N PHE A 81 23.66 -12.91 17.87
CA PHE A 81 24.49 -11.86 17.27
C PHE A 81 24.38 -10.49 17.95
N ASN A 82 23.22 -10.18 18.54
CA ASN A 82 22.98 -8.88 19.16
C ASN A 82 22.79 -8.91 20.68
N ARG A 83 22.86 -10.09 21.31
CA ARG A 83 22.71 -10.26 22.76
C ARG A 83 23.65 -9.36 23.55
N GLU A 84 24.98 -9.41 23.24
CA GLU A 84 25.98 -8.59 23.91
C GLU A 84 25.70 -7.09 23.75
N PHE A 85 25.28 -6.68 22.55
CA PHE A 85 24.89 -5.30 22.27
C PHE A 85 23.78 -4.84 23.20
N PHE A 86 22.68 -5.60 23.31
CA PHE A 86 21.57 -5.22 24.16
C PHE A 86 21.89 -5.34 25.65
N THR A 87 22.70 -6.31 26.06
CA THR A 87 23.17 -6.38 27.45
C THR A 87 23.87 -5.08 27.84
N LYS A 88 24.85 -4.63 27.06
CA LYS A 88 25.59 -3.38 27.32
C LYS A 88 24.67 -2.13 27.19
N THR A 89 23.80 -2.08 26.18
CA THR A 89 22.94 -0.92 25.95
C THR A 89 21.88 -0.77 27.02
N SER A 90 21.43 -1.86 27.66
CA SER A 90 20.44 -1.83 28.73
C SER A 90 20.98 -1.48 30.11
N GLU A 91 22.32 -1.44 30.30
CA GLU A 91 22.95 -1.21 31.60
C GLU A 91 22.66 0.19 32.17
N THR A 92 22.61 1.22 31.32
CA THR A 92 22.41 2.59 31.77
C THR A 92 21.28 3.31 31.02
N PRO A 93 20.58 4.26 31.69
CA PRO A 93 19.58 5.08 31.02
C PRO A 93 20.13 5.87 29.83
N GLU A 94 21.37 6.35 29.94
CA GLU A 94 22.06 7.13 28.91
C GLU A 94 22.29 6.27 27.64
N SER A 95 22.74 5.02 27.82
CA SER A 95 22.94 4.08 26.72
C SER A 95 21.62 3.76 26.01
N ARG A 96 20.54 3.51 26.77
CA ARG A 96 19.19 3.32 26.23
C ARG A 96 18.74 4.53 25.42
N LYS A 97 18.86 5.74 25.98
CA LYS A 97 18.49 6.98 25.32
C LYS A 97 19.29 7.23 24.05
N GLY A 98 20.59 6.92 24.06
CA GLY A 98 21.45 6.99 22.89
C GLY A 98 20.97 6.05 21.75
N PHE A 99 20.49 4.86 22.10
CA PHE A 99 19.94 3.93 21.11
C PHE A 99 18.59 4.40 20.58
N GLU A 100 17.68 4.86 21.44
CA GLU A 100 16.38 5.44 21.05
C GLU A 100 16.55 6.62 20.08
N ASN A 101 17.50 7.52 20.34
CA ASN A 101 17.79 8.65 19.47
C ASN A 101 18.26 8.19 18.09
N ARG A 102 19.10 7.13 18.02
CA ARG A 102 19.48 6.54 16.72
C ARG A 102 18.29 5.95 15.96
N ILE A 103 17.36 5.31 16.66
CA ILE A 103 16.12 4.82 16.05
C ILE A 103 15.29 5.99 15.50
N CYS A 104 15.11 7.07 16.27
CA CYS A 104 14.38 8.26 15.79
C CYS A 104 15.02 8.87 14.54
N LEU A 105 16.33 8.99 14.50
CA LEU A 105 17.05 9.48 13.32
C LEU A 105 16.87 8.55 12.11
N ALA A 106 16.98 7.24 12.32
CA ALA A 106 16.77 6.26 11.27
C ALA A 106 15.32 6.29 10.73
N ILE A 107 14.33 6.43 11.60
CA ILE A 107 12.93 6.58 11.19
C ILE A 107 12.76 7.82 10.31
N GLY A 108 13.32 8.98 10.72
CA GLY A 108 13.24 10.20 9.95
C GLY A 108 13.86 10.07 8.56
N ASP A 109 15.02 9.45 8.47
CA ASP A 109 15.72 9.19 7.19
C ASP A 109 14.93 8.21 6.31
N ILE A 110 14.45 7.10 6.88
CA ILE A 110 13.68 6.08 6.16
C ILE A 110 12.37 6.66 5.63
N THR A 111 11.61 7.38 6.46
CA THR A 111 10.32 7.96 6.04
C THR A 111 10.49 9.02 4.98
N GLY A 112 11.55 9.85 5.06
CA GLY A 112 11.87 10.82 4.03
C GLY A 112 12.22 10.16 2.69
N LYS A 113 13.08 9.15 2.72
CA LYS A 113 13.46 8.39 1.50
C LYS A 113 12.31 7.58 0.92
N LEU A 114 11.46 6.99 1.76
CA LEU A 114 10.27 6.30 1.32
C LEU A 114 9.29 7.24 0.63
N GLY A 115 9.09 8.44 1.21
CA GLY A 115 8.23 9.47 0.62
C GLY A 115 8.70 9.89 -0.77
N ALA A 116 10.01 9.99 -0.97
CA ALA A 116 10.60 10.39 -2.24
C ALA A 116 10.68 9.25 -3.27
N ASN A 117 11.10 8.06 -2.85
CA ASN A 117 11.56 6.99 -3.74
C ASN A 117 10.66 5.74 -3.77
N GLY A 118 9.76 5.59 -2.79
CA GLY A 118 8.73 4.55 -2.84
C GLY A 118 7.70 4.83 -3.94
N ARG A 119 7.00 3.79 -4.38
CA ARG A 119 5.91 3.90 -5.35
C ARG A 119 4.72 3.09 -4.87
N MET A 120 3.53 3.67 -4.98
CA MET A 120 2.30 3.05 -4.50
C MET A 120 1.13 3.33 -5.45
N ALA A 121 0.28 2.32 -5.62
CA ALA A 121 -1.00 2.44 -6.28
C ALA A 121 -2.08 1.85 -5.39
N ASP A 122 -3.17 2.55 -5.22
CA ASP A 122 -4.33 2.19 -4.42
C ASP A 122 -5.45 1.63 -5.29
N PHE A 123 -6.17 0.68 -4.69
CA PHE A 123 -7.32 0.02 -5.30
C PHE A 123 -8.40 -0.19 -4.24
N TYR A 124 -9.64 -0.38 -4.65
CA TYR A 124 -10.79 -0.52 -3.78
C TYR A 124 -11.60 -1.76 -4.14
N GLU A 125 -12.19 -2.44 -3.16
CA GLU A 125 -13.02 -3.63 -3.43
C GLU A 125 -14.41 -3.30 -3.96
N ASP A 126 -14.90 -2.08 -3.73
CA ASP A 126 -16.28 -1.71 -3.99
C ASP A 126 -16.39 -0.60 -5.05
N TYR A 127 -17.02 -0.90 -6.15
CA TYR A 127 -17.28 0.07 -7.23
C TYR A 127 -18.60 0.86 -7.03
N LEU A 128 -19.36 0.55 -5.98
CA LEU A 128 -20.60 1.22 -5.60
C LEU A 128 -20.49 1.93 -4.24
N SER A 129 -19.29 2.26 -3.81
CA SER A 129 -19.05 3.02 -2.59
C SER A 129 -19.14 4.52 -2.85
N ASP A 130 -20.17 5.18 -2.30
CA ASP A 130 -20.34 6.63 -2.36
C ASP A 130 -19.08 7.37 -1.88
N ASN A 131 -18.57 7.01 -0.71
CA ASN A 131 -17.37 7.65 -0.15
C ASN A 131 -16.15 7.56 -1.08
N VAL A 132 -15.97 6.41 -1.76
CA VAL A 132 -14.85 6.22 -2.68
C VAL A 132 -15.04 7.04 -3.95
N TRP A 133 -16.26 7.11 -4.51
CA TRP A 133 -16.54 7.97 -5.64
C TRP A 133 -16.38 9.45 -5.32
N MET A 134 -16.82 9.88 -4.14
CA MET A 134 -16.64 11.25 -3.68
C MET A 134 -15.18 11.63 -3.48
N GLU A 135 -14.37 10.78 -2.83
CA GLU A 135 -12.99 11.12 -2.46
C GLU A 135 -11.98 10.81 -3.58
N HIS A 136 -12.18 9.73 -4.34
CA HIS A 136 -11.21 9.22 -5.32
C HIS A 136 -11.72 9.23 -6.77
N GLY A 137 -13.05 9.29 -6.96
CA GLY A 137 -13.70 9.39 -8.27
C GLY A 137 -14.00 10.81 -8.71
N ASP A 138 -13.29 11.81 -8.19
CA ASP A 138 -13.47 13.22 -8.48
C ASP A 138 -14.95 13.68 -8.37
N HIS A 139 -15.59 13.31 -7.24
CA HIS A 139 -17.00 13.67 -7.00
C HIS A 139 -17.92 13.20 -8.14
N TYR A 140 -17.81 11.93 -8.53
CA TYR A 140 -18.52 11.31 -9.67
C TYR A 140 -18.20 11.88 -11.06
N ARG A 141 -17.23 12.79 -11.19
CA ARG A 141 -16.75 13.31 -12.48
C ARG A 141 -15.63 12.50 -13.10
N GLY A 142 -15.09 11.52 -12.34
CA GLY A 142 -14.03 10.65 -12.77
C GLY A 142 -14.51 9.31 -13.34
N PHE A 143 -13.59 8.38 -13.41
CA PHE A 143 -13.85 7.00 -13.83
C PHE A 143 -13.09 5.99 -12.96
N ALA A 144 -13.50 4.73 -13.02
CA ALA A 144 -12.79 3.65 -12.35
C ALA A 144 -12.46 2.52 -13.33
N LEU A 145 -11.30 1.91 -13.17
CA LEU A 145 -10.81 0.79 -13.95
C LEU A 145 -10.81 -0.47 -13.10
N MET A 146 -11.42 -1.54 -13.61
CA MET A 146 -11.51 -2.83 -12.93
C MET A 146 -10.32 -3.71 -13.28
N TYR A 147 -9.66 -4.28 -12.26
CA TYR A 147 -8.54 -5.21 -12.40
C TYR A 147 -8.79 -6.52 -11.67
N ASP A 148 -8.16 -7.59 -12.13
CA ASP A 148 -8.15 -8.88 -11.46
C ASP A 148 -7.05 -8.93 -10.40
N LYS A 149 -7.41 -9.26 -9.14
CA LYS A 149 -6.45 -9.35 -8.02
C LYS A 149 -5.31 -10.33 -8.30
N ALA A 150 -5.63 -11.51 -8.85
CA ALA A 150 -4.62 -12.52 -9.11
C ALA A 150 -3.65 -12.11 -10.21
N LYS A 151 -4.07 -11.25 -11.15
CA LYS A 151 -3.17 -10.68 -12.16
C LYS A 151 -2.22 -9.67 -11.54
N LEU A 152 -2.74 -8.81 -10.63
CA LEU A 152 -1.91 -7.86 -9.88
C LEU A 152 -0.91 -8.57 -8.95
N GLU A 153 -1.35 -9.61 -8.20
CA GLU A 153 -0.49 -10.39 -7.31
C GLU A 153 0.63 -11.13 -8.05
N LYS A 154 0.31 -11.74 -9.19
CA LYS A 154 1.29 -12.52 -9.96
C LYS A 154 2.28 -11.65 -10.72
N GLY A 155 2.08 -10.32 -10.66
CA GLY A 155 2.87 -9.44 -11.49
C GLY A 155 2.76 -9.82 -12.97
N ALA A 156 1.57 -10.25 -13.40
CA ALA A 156 1.29 -10.66 -14.79
C ALA A 156 1.31 -9.45 -15.71
N LEU A 157 2.43 -8.76 -15.75
CA LEU A 157 2.66 -7.56 -16.47
C LEU A 157 3.55 -7.86 -17.66
N TYR A 158 3.17 -7.34 -18.78
CA TYR A 158 3.57 -7.84 -20.06
C TYR A 158 4.76 -7.12 -20.67
N ASP A 159 5.22 -6.02 -20.06
CA ASP A 159 6.41 -5.35 -20.52
C ASP A 159 7.66 -5.97 -19.87
N PRO A 160 8.66 -6.38 -20.66
CA PRO A 160 9.93 -6.86 -20.12
C PRO A 160 10.65 -5.84 -19.25
N GLU A 161 10.49 -4.54 -19.52
CA GLU A 161 11.07 -3.44 -18.74
C GLU A 161 10.38 -3.31 -17.38
N ASP A 162 9.06 -3.55 -17.31
CA ASP A 162 8.29 -3.52 -16.06
C ASP A 162 8.48 -4.75 -15.17
N ARG A 163 9.06 -5.85 -15.69
CA ARG A 163 9.26 -7.10 -14.91
C ARG A 163 10.13 -6.90 -13.67
N GLU A 164 11.12 -6.04 -13.75
CA GLU A 164 12.00 -5.75 -12.61
C GLU A 164 11.27 -4.99 -11.52
N LEU A 165 10.45 -4.01 -11.88
CA LEU A 165 9.60 -3.27 -10.94
C LEU A 165 8.66 -4.20 -10.19
N LEU A 166 8.05 -5.14 -10.89
CA LEU A 166 7.07 -6.05 -10.32
C LEU A 166 7.61 -7.15 -9.45
N LYS A 167 8.76 -7.68 -9.75
CA LYS A 167 9.46 -8.59 -8.84
C LYS A 167 9.67 -7.96 -7.45
N LYS A 168 9.62 -6.62 -7.38
CA LYS A 168 9.81 -5.81 -6.19
C LYS A 168 8.50 -5.33 -5.58
N ALA A 169 7.40 -5.36 -6.32
CA ALA A 169 6.10 -4.91 -5.86
C ALA A 169 5.41 -5.95 -4.96
N SER A 170 4.70 -5.47 -3.96
CA SER A 170 3.87 -6.27 -3.07
C SER A 170 2.44 -5.77 -3.14
N PHE A 171 1.50 -6.65 -3.48
CA PHE A 171 0.08 -6.35 -3.52
C PHE A 171 -0.59 -6.94 -2.29
N GLY A 172 -1.35 -6.13 -1.53
CA GLY A 172 -1.98 -6.56 -0.30
C GLY A 172 -3.14 -5.69 0.15
N LYS A 173 -4.01 -6.29 0.96
CA LYS A 173 -5.13 -5.59 1.59
C LYS A 173 -4.63 -4.67 2.70
N VAL A 174 -5.22 -3.48 2.79
CA VAL A 174 -4.96 -2.55 3.88
C VAL A 174 -5.54 -3.08 5.19
N ASN A 175 -4.74 -3.02 6.24
CA ASN A 175 -5.09 -3.41 7.60
C ASN A 175 -5.57 -2.17 8.36
N TYR A 176 -6.85 -2.15 8.71
CA TYR A 176 -7.45 -1.03 9.44
C TYR A 176 -7.39 -1.25 10.95
N ARG A 177 -6.80 -0.29 11.67
CA ARG A 177 -6.60 -0.37 13.12
C ARG A 177 -7.06 0.91 13.81
N GLU A 178 -7.50 0.80 15.06
CA GLU A 178 -7.81 1.94 15.92
C GLU A 178 -6.53 2.64 16.39
N ALA A 179 -5.53 1.83 16.75
CA ALA A 179 -4.21 2.32 17.14
C ALA A 179 -3.18 2.09 16.03
N ARG A 180 -2.19 2.96 15.95
CA ARG A 180 -1.04 2.80 15.07
C ARG A 180 -0.30 1.50 15.41
N HIS A 181 0.25 0.84 14.40
CA HIS A 181 1.09 -0.32 14.64
C HIS A 181 2.39 0.10 15.30
N ASP A 182 2.70 -0.55 16.42
CA ASP A 182 3.98 -0.36 17.11
C ASP A 182 5.08 -1.17 16.40
N LEU A 183 6.03 -0.47 15.84
CA LEU A 183 7.19 -1.04 15.14
C LEU A 183 8.43 -1.15 16.04
N GLY A 184 8.27 -0.95 17.35
CA GLY A 184 9.40 -0.91 18.29
C GLY A 184 10.24 -2.17 18.26
N ALA A 185 9.62 -3.33 18.36
CA ALA A 185 10.33 -4.61 18.39
C ALA A 185 11.07 -4.89 17.07
N GLU A 186 10.43 -4.62 15.92
CA GLU A 186 11.03 -4.81 14.59
C GLU A 186 12.23 -3.90 14.38
N LEU A 187 12.12 -2.62 14.75
CA LEU A 187 13.19 -1.65 14.60
C LEU A 187 14.33 -1.90 15.57
N PHE A 188 14.05 -2.31 16.83
CA PHE A 188 15.09 -2.70 17.78
C PHE A 188 15.91 -3.86 17.23
N LYS A 189 15.24 -4.91 16.75
CA LYS A 189 15.90 -6.06 16.13
C LYS A 189 16.72 -5.64 14.92
N LEU A 190 16.13 -4.86 14.02
CA LEU A 190 16.74 -4.46 12.76
C LEU A 190 17.99 -3.61 12.98
N LEU A 191 17.90 -2.54 13.79
CA LEU A 191 18.98 -1.59 14.00
C LEU A 191 20.09 -2.07 14.96
N SER A 192 19.90 -3.22 15.62
CA SER A 192 20.92 -3.91 16.38
C SER A 192 21.79 -4.86 15.54
N GLN A 193 21.45 -5.07 14.28
CA GLN A 193 22.19 -5.96 13.37
C GLN A 193 23.52 -5.31 12.94
N LYS A 194 24.56 -6.12 12.79
CA LYS A 194 25.88 -5.65 12.36
C LYS A 194 26.00 -5.54 10.83
N SER A 195 25.21 -6.32 10.09
CA SER A 195 25.28 -6.37 8.63
C SER A 195 24.32 -5.33 8.00
N HIS A 196 24.87 -4.49 7.13
CA HIS A 196 24.08 -3.55 6.34
C HIS A 196 23.04 -4.26 5.46
N ASN A 197 23.37 -5.43 4.92
CA ASN A 197 22.46 -6.22 4.11
C ASN A 197 21.27 -6.76 4.91
N ASP A 198 21.49 -7.16 6.17
CA ASP A 198 20.41 -7.64 7.04
C ASP A 198 19.46 -6.50 7.39
N ILE A 199 19.98 -5.30 7.64
CA ILE A 199 19.18 -4.09 7.87
C ILE A 199 18.34 -3.78 6.62
N LYS A 200 18.96 -3.77 5.43
CA LYS A 200 18.29 -3.51 4.15
C LYS A 200 17.15 -4.51 3.88
N ASN A 201 17.41 -5.80 4.05
CA ASN A 201 16.42 -6.86 3.82
C ASN A 201 15.28 -6.82 4.84
N GLY A 202 15.58 -6.51 6.11
CA GLY A 202 14.58 -6.39 7.17
C GLY A 202 13.72 -5.12 7.08
N LEU A 203 14.17 -4.10 6.36
CA LEU A 203 13.49 -2.83 6.23
C LEU A 203 12.23 -2.93 5.37
N LYS A 204 12.28 -3.70 4.28
CA LYS A 204 11.16 -3.85 3.33
C LYS A 204 9.84 -4.31 3.98
N PRO A 205 9.80 -5.34 4.85
CA PRO A 205 8.58 -5.71 5.57
C PRO A 205 8.05 -4.59 6.47
N VAL A 206 8.94 -3.86 7.16
CA VAL A 206 8.56 -2.74 8.03
C VAL A 206 7.91 -1.61 7.23
N LEU A 207 8.50 -1.24 6.09
CA LEU A 207 7.97 -0.23 5.18
C LEU A 207 6.62 -0.66 4.60
N LEU A 208 6.51 -1.91 4.16
CA LEU A 208 5.26 -2.45 3.63
C LEU A 208 4.14 -2.39 4.68
N GLN A 209 4.43 -2.79 5.91
CA GLN A 209 3.46 -2.75 7.01
C GLN A 209 3.02 -1.32 7.33
N MET A 210 3.94 -0.35 7.28
CA MET A 210 3.61 1.06 7.44
C MET A 210 2.65 1.53 6.35
N LEU A 211 2.96 1.25 5.08
CA LEU A 211 2.14 1.67 3.93
C LEU A 211 0.79 0.94 3.84
N THR A 212 0.68 -0.26 4.41
CA THR A 212 -0.57 -1.05 4.36
C THR A 212 -1.37 -1.03 5.67
N THR A 213 -1.09 -0.10 6.59
CA THR A 213 -1.86 0.10 7.82
C THR A 213 -2.51 1.48 7.83
N ARG A 214 -3.84 1.54 8.02
CA ARG A 214 -4.62 2.77 8.07
C ARG A 214 -5.53 2.83 9.29
N ASN A 215 -6.03 4.04 9.59
CA ASN A 215 -7.00 4.25 10.66
C ASN A 215 -8.31 3.51 10.34
N LYS A 216 -8.93 2.91 11.37
CA LYS A 216 -10.19 2.16 11.27
C LYS A 216 -11.36 3.00 10.75
N SER A 217 -11.34 4.33 10.94
CA SER A 217 -12.35 5.23 10.37
C SER A 217 -12.45 5.13 8.84
N ARG A 218 -11.40 4.67 8.17
CA ARG A 218 -11.34 4.49 6.71
C ARG A 218 -11.70 3.06 6.26
N ALA A 219 -12.11 2.18 7.16
CA ALA A 219 -12.34 0.76 6.85
C ALA A 219 -13.45 0.50 5.81
N SER A 220 -14.37 1.44 5.65
CA SER A 220 -15.42 1.40 4.60
C SER A 220 -14.85 1.43 3.18
N GLU A 221 -13.63 1.93 2.99
CA GLU A 221 -12.98 2.00 1.68
C GLU A 221 -12.54 0.62 1.17
N LYS A 222 -12.26 -0.34 2.06
CA LYS A 222 -11.81 -1.70 1.68
C LYS A 222 -10.63 -1.67 0.70
N GLU A 223 -9.63 -0.85 1.03
CA GLU A 223 -8.50 -0.55 0.16
C GLU A 223 -7.52 -1.72 0.04
N TRP A 224 -6.91 -1.83 -1.13
CA TRP A 224 -5.74 -2.65 -1.45
C TRP A 224 -4.64 -1.76 -1.98
N ARG A 225 -3.40 -2.11 -1.70
CA ARG A 225 -2.24 -1.36 -2.18
C ARG A 225 -1.27 -2.26 -2.92
N LEU A 226 -0.76 -1.74 -4.01
CA LEU A 226 0.39 -2.27 -4.72
C LEU A 226 1.57 -1.36 -4.41
N CYS A 227 2.54 -1.85 -3.63
CA CYS A 227 3.68 -1.07 -3.16
C CYS A 227 4.96 -1.60 -3.80
N SER A 228 5.78 -0.72 -4.34
CA SER A 228 7.12 -1.03 -4.85
C SER A 228 8.15 -0.19 -4.10
N PHE A 229 9.29 -0.83 -3.80
CA PHE A 229 10.43 -0.17 -3.20
C PHE A 229 11.65 -0.40 -4.09
N PRO A 230 12.48 0.63 -4.35
CA PRO A 230 13.73 0.45 -5.05
C PRO A 230 14.64 -0.52 -4.30
N GLU A 231 15.56 -1.17 -5.00
CA GLU A 231 16.56 -2.05 -4.35
C GLU A 231 17.41 -1.29 -3.35
N ASP A 232 17.78 -0.08 -3.70
CA ASP A 232 18.38 0.88 -2.82
C ASP A 232 17.42 2.05 -2.60
N ILE A 233 16.92 2.20 -1.38
CA ILE A 233 15.99 3.28 -1.01
C ILE A 233 16.61 4.68 -1.22
N ASN A 234 17.93 4.77 -1.38
CA ASN A 234 18.62 6.03 -1.67
C ASN A 234 18.58 6.39 -3.16
N THR A 235 18.21 5.46 -4.03
CA THR A 235 18.17 5.69 -5.48
C THR A 235 16.73 5.96 -5.89
N PRO A 236 16.43 7.10 -6.55
CA PRO A 236 15.11 7.36 -7.08
C PRO A 236 14.68 6.25 -8.04
N ASP A 237 13.46 5.77 -7.87
CA ASP A 237 12.85 4.86 -8.83
C ASP A 237 12.14 5.71 -9.90
N GLU A 238 12.66 5.67 -11.12
CA GLU A 238 12.12 6.45 -12.25
C GLU A 238 10.83 5.85 -12.82
N ALA A 239 10.56 4.57 -12.53
CA ALA A 239 9.39 3.88 -13.05
C ALA A 239 8.11 4.36 -12.35
N ALA A 240 7.43 5.30 -12.97
CA ALA A 240 6.15 5.82 -12.51
C ALA A 240 4.95 5.05 -13.06
N TYR A 241 5.13 4.16 -14.01
CA TYR A 241 4.06 3.44 -14.70
C TYR A 241 4.33 1.94 -14.79
N MET A 242 3.24 1.18 -14.83
CA MET A 242 3.24 -0.26 -15.00
C MET A 242 2.22 -0.62 -16.09
N SER A 243 2.58 -1.50 -17.04
CA SER A 243 1.65 -2.00 -18.05
C SER A 243 0.70 -3.02 -17.46
N VAL A 244 -0.57 -2.65 -17.30
CA VAL A 244 -1.62 -3.57 -16.87
C VAL A 244 -2.93 -3.26 -17.56
N LYS A 245 -3.53 -4.29 -18.19
CA LYS A 245 -4.79 -4.13 -18.90
C LYS A 245 -5.97 -4.27 -17.94
N PRO A 246 -6.87 -3.27 -17.84
CA PRO A 246 -8.11 -3.40 -17.09
C PRO A 246 -9.08 -4.38 -17.78
N GLU A 247 -10.11 -4.81 -17.07
CA GLU A 247 -11.14 -5.71 -17.57
C GLU A 247 -12.48 -5.01 -17.86
N ALA A 248 -12.71 -3.85 -17.25
CA ALA A 248 -13.87 -2.99 -17.50
C ALA A 248 -13.59 -1.55 -17.07
N VAL A 249 -14.45 -0.65 -17.53
CA VAL A 249 -14.45 0.77 -17.18
C VAL A 249 -15.78 1.12 -16.51
N PHE A 250 -15.73 1.89 -15.44
CA PHE A 250 -16.88 2.49 -14.78
C PHE A 250 -16.74 4.00 -14.86
N VAL A 251 -17.75 4.70 -15.29
CA VAL A 251 -17.79 6.17 -15.35
C VAL A 251 -18.79 6.69 -14.33
N GLY A 252 -18.42 7.78 -13.68
CA GLY A 252 -19.33 8.44 -12.75
C GLY A 252 -20.47 9.15 -13.49
N GLU A 253 -21.58 9.37 -12.79
CA GLU A 253 -22.81 9.99 -13.33
C GLU A 253 -22.57 11.43 -13.83
N ASP A 254 -21.69 12.17 -13.14
CA ASP A 254 -21.39 13.59 -13.43
C ASP A 254 -20.16 13.79 -14.34
N ILE A 255 -19.68 12.73 -14.98
CA ILE A 255 -18.54 12.84 -15.90
C ILE A 255 -18.91 13.69 -17.12
N ASP A 256 -17.96 14.49 -17.59
CA ASP A 256 -18.15 15.28 -18.82
C ASP A 256 -18.52 14.38 -20.00
N HIS A 257 -19.46 14.85 -20.83
CA HIS A 257 -20.00 14.07 -21.95
C HIS A 257 -18.93 13.69 -22.98
N ASP A 258 -18.05 14.63 -23.34
CA ASP A 258 -17.02 14.39 -24.36
C ASP A 258 -15.96 13.43 -23.83
N VAL A 259 -15.60 13.55 -22.57
CA VAL A 259 -14.72 12.61 -21.88
C VAL A 259 -15.34 11.21 -21.82
N LYS A 260 -16.63 11.10 -21.50
CA LYS A 260 -17.35 9.83 -21.51
C LYS A 260 -17.31 9.15 -22.88
N LEU A 261 -17.53 9.93 -23.94
CA LEU A 261 -17.43 9.43 -25.32
C LEU A 261 -16.02 8.94 -25.67
N GLU A 262 -14.99 9.65 -25.22
CA GLU A 262 -13.60 9.26 -25.44
C GLU A 262 -13.27 7.96 -24.71
N LEU A 263 -13.64 7.82 -23.44
CA LEU A 263 -13.48 6.57 -22.68
C LEU A 263 -14.20 5.40 -23.35
N CYS A 264 -15.41 5.60 -23.86
CA CYS A 264 -16.16 4.59 -24.63
C CYS A 264 -15.42 4.20 -25.92
N ARG A 265 -14.81 5.17 -26.62
CA ARG A 265 -14.02 4.92 -27.83
C ARG A 265 -12.78 4.09 -27.54
N ILE A 266 -12.04 4.42 -26.48
CA ILE A 266 -10.87 3.67 -26.04
C ILE A 266 -11.28 2.26 -25.61
N ALA A 267 -12.30 2.13 -24.75
CA ALA A 267 -12.80 0.83 -24.28
C ALA A 267 -13.24 -0.08 -25.44
N LYS A 268 -13.89 0.48 -26.48
CA LYS A 268 -14.27 -0.27 -27.68
C LYS A 268 -13.05 -0.84 -28.41
N LYS A 269 -11.99 -0.05 -28.61
CA LYS A 269 -10.75 -0.53 -29.22
C LYS A 269 -10.13 -1.67 -28.42
N LYS A 270 -10.20 -1.60 -27.09
CA LYS A 270 -9.68 -2.60 -26.15
C LYS A 270 -10.63 -3.79 -25.92
N LYS A 271 -11.85 -3.78 -26.50
CA LYS A 271 -12.92 -4.76 -26.29
C LYS A 271 -13.36 -4.88 -24.84
N LEU A 272 -13.43 -3.74 -24.12
CA LEU A 272 -13.89 -3.63 -22.76
C LEU A 272 -15.35 -3.18 -22.70
N HIS A 273 -16.03 -3.57 -21.62
CA HIS A 273 -17.36 -3.03 -21.29
C HIS A 273 -17.22 -1.71 -20.53
N VAL A 274 -18.14 -0.80 -20.78
CA VAL A 274 -18.27 0.44 -20.03
C VAL A 274 -19.58 0.42 -19.26
N TYR A 275 -19.54 0.81 -18.02
CA TYR A 275 -20.66 0.93 -17.10
C TYR A 275 -20.74 2.35 -16.58
N GLU A 276 -21.94 2.87 -16.41
CA GLU A 276 -22.19 4.14 -15.74
C GLU A 276 -22.71 3.86 -14.33
N VAL A 277 -22.09 4.48 -13.34
CA VAL A 277 -22.52 4.42 -11.94
C VAL A 277 -23.40 5.64 -11.67
N TYR A 278 -24.54 5.43 -11.03
CA TYR A 278 -25.52 6.48 -10.78
C TYR A 278 -26.21 6.28 -9.43
N VAL A 279 -26.82 7.35 -8.92
CA VAL A 279 -27.62 7.32 -7.69
C VAL A 279 -28.97 6.63 -7.97
N ASP A 280 -29.25 5.53 -7.23
CA ASP A 280 -30.53 4.81 -7.36
C ASP A 280 -31.65 5.57 -6.62
N LEU A 281 -32.36 6.42 -7.35
CA LEU A 281 -33.50 7.18 -6.84
C LEU A 281 -34.78 6.36 -6.69
N ALA A 282 -34.82 5.11 -7.15
CA ALA A 282 -36.00 4.25 -7.05
C ALA A 282 -36.12 3.56 -5.68
N THR A 283 -35.16 3.71 -4.80
CA THR A 283 -35.14 3.13 -3.47
C THR A 283 -35.02 4.22 -2.39
N PRO A 284 -35.60 4.03 -1.19
CA PRO A 284 -35.38 4.95 -0.07
C PRO A 284 -33.99 4.85 0.58
N PHE A 285 -33.15 3.92 0.15
CA PHE A 285 -31.83 3.71 0.68
C PHE A 285 -30.78 4.52 -0.09
N TYR A 286 -29.81 5.08 0.60
CA TYR A 286 -28.66 5.73 -0.01
C TYR A 286 -27.76 4.69 -0.66
N ARG A 287 -27.94 4.43 -1.94
CA ARG A 287 -27.11 3.47 -2.66
C ARG A 287 -26.90 3.89 -4.11
N LEU A 288 -25.78 3.42 -4.62
CA LEU A 288 -25.44 3.50 -6.04
C LEU A 288 -25.90 2.24 -6.77
N ASP A 289 -26.20 2.37 -8.04
CA ASP A 289 -26.39 1.28 -8.96
C ASP A 289 -25.60 1.55 -10.24
N PHE A 290 -25.57 0.62 -11.16
CA PHE A 290 -24.83 0.76 -12.41
C PHE A 290 -25.62 0.20 -13.58
N ARG A 291 -25.40 0.78 -14.76
CA ARG A 291 -25.94 0.28 -16.03
C ARG A 291 -24.83 0.16 -17.06
N LYS A 292 -24.94 -0.86 -17.91
CA LYS A 292 -24.06 -0.96 -19.06
C LYS A 292 -24.48 0.06 -20.08
N ILE A 293 -23.51 0.84 -20.57
CA ILE A 293 -23.75 1.80 -21.64
C ILE A 293 -23.21 1.28 -22.96
N ASP A 294 -23.79 1.73 -24.05
CA ASP A 294 -23.33 1.38 -25.38
C ASP A 294 -22.03 2.15 -25.75
N ASN A 295 -21.44 1.77 -26.88
CA ASN A 295 -20.22 2.41 -27.37
C ASN A 295 -20.44 3.85 -27.90
N LYS A 296 -21.66 4.39 -27.75
CA LYS A 296 -22.04 5.77 -28.07
C LYS A 296 -22.34 6.56 -26.80
N GLY A 297 -22.06 6.00 -25.62
CA GLY A 297 -22.26 6.65 -24.34
C GLY A 297 -23.73 6.73 -23.87
N ARG A 298 -24.63 5.86 -24.40
CA ARG A 298 -26.04 5.82 -24.07
C ARG A 298 -26.43 4.58 -23.29
#